data_043d6719ad24d0010272532fae7af179
#
_entry.id   043d6719ad24d0010272532fae7af179
#
_cell.length_a   1.000
_cell.length_b   1.000
_cell.length_c   1.000
_cell.angle_alpha   90.00
_cell.angle_beta   90.00
_cell.angle_gamma   90.00
#
_symmetry.space_group_name_H-M   'P 1'
#
loop_
_entity.id
_entity.type
_entity.pdbx_description
1 polymer ?
#
loop_
_entity_poly.entity_id
_entity_poly.type
_entity_poly.pdbx_seq_one_letter_code
_entity_poly.pdbx_strand_id
1 'polypeptide(L)'
;MDMEKLGTLANRLLEIPAKVVEAQLELLSLTEISQSQSDRISQIESVIKAEIGATVDGAGKKAYSNAEARDAAFVEKTADNHELIVAKTDLAKTQRSVQEKRIKIEALGNEQRNIRSVLYFIGGGEGAI
;
A
#
# COMPACT_ATOMS: atom_id res chain seq x y z
N MET A 1 -21.95 -30.89 15.60
CA MET A 1 -21.76 -30.40 14.23
C MET A 1 -21.96 -31.55 13.27
N ASP A 2 -22.71 -31.35 12.19
CA ASP A 2 -22.93 -32.43 11.23
C ASP A 2 -21.69 -32.65 10.35
N MET A 3 -21.63 -33.81 9.69
CA MET A 3 -20.49 -34.20 8.84
C MET A 3 -20.31 -33.30 7.64
N GLU A 4 -21.39 -32.72 7.09
CA GLU A 4 -21.36 -31.81 5.96
C GLU A 4 -20.66 -30.51 6.34
N LYS A 5 -21.03 -29.91 7.46
CA LYS A 5 -20.39 -28.68 7.96
C LYS A 5 -18.92 -28.90 8.31
N LEU A 6 -18.60 -30.05 8.91
CA LEU A 6 -17.23 -30.42 9.23
C LEU A 6 -16.39 -30.56 7.95
N GLY A 7 -16.92 -31.20 6.93
CA GLY A 7 -16.27 -31.33 5.63
C GLY A 7 -16.05 -29.98 4.96
N THR A 8 -17.01 -29.08 5.03
CA THR A 8 -16.90 -27.72 4.50
C THR A 8 -15.79 -26.93 5.17
N LEU A 9 -15.70 -27.01 6.52
CA LEU A 9 -14.63 -26.35 7.26
C LEU A 9 -13.25 -26.92 6.93
N ALA A 10 -13.13 -28.24 6.81
CA ALA A 10 -11.89 -28.92 6.45
C ALA A 10 -11.43 -28.51 5.04
N ASN A 11 -12.35 -28.48 4.08
CA ASN A 11 -12.05 -28.04 2.72
C ASN A 11 -11.61 -26.58 2.69
N ARG A 12 -12.29 -25.70 3.42
CA ARG A 12 -11.90 -24.30 3.55
C ARG A 12 -10.49 -24.15 4.11
N LEU A 13 -10.17 -24.92 5.15
CA LEU A 13 -8.84 -24.92 5.76
C LEU A 13 -7.75 -25.30 4.75
N LEU A 14 -8.03 -26.22 3.85
CA LEU A 14 -7.09 -26.64 2.79
C LEU A 14 -6.92 -25.55 1.70
N GLU A 15 -7.94 -24.73 1.47
CA GLU A 15 -7.91 -23.66 0.46
C GLU A 15 -7.17 -22.40 0.93
N ILE A 16 -7.19 -22.10 2.22
CA ILE A 16 -6.67 -20.83 2.76
C ILE A 16 -5.20 -20.61 2.44
N PRO A 17 -4.27 -21.58 2.58
CA PRO A 17 -2.85 -21.33 2.29
C PRO A 17 -2.59 -20.81 0.88
N ALA A 18 -3.26 -21.36 -0.13
CA ALA A 18 -3.11 -20.88 -1.51
C ALA A 18 -3.67 -19.46 -1.69
N LYS A 19 -4.78 -19.14 -1.03
CA LYS A 19 -5.37 -17.80 -1.04
C LYS A 19 -4.47 -16.79 -0.35
N VAL A 20 -3.80 -17.17 0.73
CA VAL A 20 -2.83 -16.32 1.42
C VAL A 20 -1.65 -16.02 0.51
N VAL A 21 -1.08 -17.02 -0.14
CA VAL A 21 0.05 -16.85 -1.07
C VAL A 21 -0.35 -15.93 -2.22
N GLU A 22 -1.52 -16.14 -2.83
CA GLU A 22 -2.03 -15.27 -3.90
C GLU A 22 -2.14 -13.82 -3.44
N ALA A 23 -2.74 -13.60 -2.27
CA ALA A 23 -2.89 -12.26 -1.71
C ALA A 23 -1.53 -11.62 -1.36
N GLN A 24 -0.57 -12.39 -0.87
CA GLN A 24 0.79 -11.92 -0.59
C GLN A 24 1.53 -11.52 -1.87
N LEU A 25 1.38 -12.26 -2.96
CA LEU A 25 1.97 -11.93 -4.26
C LEU A 25 1.35 -10.65 -4.83
N GLU A 26 0.05 -10.49 -4.71
CA GLU A 26 -0.64 -9.26 -5.10
C GLU A 26 -0.17 -8.06 -4.26
N LEU A 27 0.02 -8.27 -2.95
CA LEU A 27 0.56 -7.24 -2.05
C LEU A 27 1.98 -6.84 -2.46
N LEU A 28 2.82 -7.80 -2.80
CA LEU A 28 4.18 -7.52 -3.28
C LEU A 28 4.15 -6.65 -4.54
N SER A 29 3.33 -7.01 -5.51
CA SER A 29 3.15 -6.26 -6.74
C SER A 29 2.68 -4.82 -6.48
N LEU A 30 1.69 -4.65 -5.61
CA LEU A 30 1.18 -3.32 -5.23
C LEU A 30 2.25 -2.50 -4.50
N THR A 31 3.06 -3.11 -3.67
CA THR A 31 4.16 -2.44 -2.97
C THR A 31 5.22 -1.94 -3.94
N GLU A 32 5.54 -2.71 -4.97
CA GLU A 32 6.47 -2.31 -6.03
C GLU A 32 5.92 -1.13 -6.84
N ILE A 33 4.63 -1.17 -7.18
CA ILE A 33 3.95 -0.05 -7.86
C ILE A 33 3.98 1.20 -6.98
N SER A 34 3.68 1.07 -5.70
CA SER A 34 3.72 2.18 -4.73
C SER A 34 5.11 2.82 -4.67
N GLN A 35 6.17 2.01 -4.65
CA GLN A 35 7.55 2.52 -4.66
C GLN A 35 7.87 3.28 -5.95
N SER A 36 7.48 2.73 -7.09
CA SER A 36 7.66 3.40 -8.39
C SER A 36 6.93 4.75 -8.46
N GLN A 37 5.71 4.80 -7.94
CA GLN A 37 4.91 6.02 -7.87
C GLN A 37 5.54 7.06 -6.92
N SER A 38 6.06 6.61 -5.79
CA SER A 38 6.79 7.46 -4.84
C SER A 38 8.05 8.05 -5.47
N ASP A 39 8.80 7.24 -6.21
CA ASP A 39 10.00 7.68 -6.93
C ASP A 39 9.65 8.73 -7.99
N ARG A 40 8.55 8.56 -8.70
CA ARG A 40 8.08 9.53 -9.68
C ARG A 40 7.75 10.87 -9.05
N ILE A 41 7.06 10.86 -7.91
CA ILE A 41 6.77 12.08 -7.16
C ILE A 41 8.07 12.79 -6.79
N SER A 42 9.05 12.06 -6.27
CA SER A 42 10.36 12.61 -5.92
C SER A 42 11.08 13.22 -7.14
N GLN A 43 10.98 12.59 -8.31
CA GLN A 43 11.54 13.12 -9.55
C GLN A 43 10.88 14.42 -9.94
N ILE A 44 9.55 14.49 -9.94
CA ILE A 44 8.81 15.71 -10.28
C ILE A 44 9.17 16.84 -9.31
N GLU A 45 9.19 16.55 -8.02
CA GLU A 45 9.57 17.53 -7.00
C GLU A 45 11.01 18.01 -7.15
N SER A 46 11.93 17.12 -7.51
CA SER A 46 13.34 17.47 -7.76
C SER A 46 13.51 18.38 -8.96
N VAL A 47 12.75 18.15 -10.02
CA VAL A 47 12.76 19.03 -11.21
C VAL A 47 12.25 20.42 -10.84
N ILE A 48 11.17 20.50 -10.07
CA ILE A 48 10.60 21.79 -9.61
C ILE A 48 11.61 22.53 -8.75
N LYS A 49 12.28 21.86 -7.82
CA LYS A 49 13.33 22.44 -6.97
C LYS A 49 14.50 22.96 -7.80
N ALA A 50 14.93 22.20 -8.81
CA ALA A 50 16.00 22.61 -9.70
C ALA A 50 15.62 23.85 -10.51
N GLU A 51 14.41 23.90 -11.02
CA GLU A 51 13.89 25.08 -11.74
C GLU A 51 13.85 26.32 -10.86
N ILE A 52 13.39 26.17 -9.62
CA ILE A 52 13.38 27.27 -8.64
C ILE A 52 14.80 27.79 -8.38
N GLY A 53 15.75 26.89 -8.17
CA GLY A 53 17.14 27.24 -7.94
C GLY A 53 17.83 27.91 -9.13
N ALA A 54 17.39 27.59 -10.35
CA ALA A 54 17.93 28.12 -11.60
C ALA A 54 17.23 29.39 -12.07
N THR A 55 16.07 29.76 -11.53
CA THR A 55 15.31 30.94 -11.95
C THR A 55 16.07 32.20 -11.59
N VAL A 56 16.23 33.10 -12.56
CA VAL A 56 16.86 34.40 -12.39
C VAL A 56 15.87 35.52 -12.66
N ASP A 57 16.10 36.68 -12.03
CA ASP A 57 15.32 37.89 -12.28
C ASP A 57 15.80 38.63 -13.53
N GLY A 58 15.19 39.77 -13.86
CA GLY A 58 15.55 40.61 -15.01
C GLY A 58 16.95 41.19 -14.95
N ALA A 59 17.61 41.19 -13.79
CA ALA A 59 18.99 41.64 -13.59
C ALA A 59 20.01 40.48 -13.61
N GLY A 60 19.56 39.23 -13.85
CA GLY A 60 20.42 38.06 -13.89
C GLY A 60 20.76 37.50 -12.50
N LYS A 61 20.14 38.00 -11.44
CA LYS A 61 20.31 37.47 -10.07
C LYS A 61 19.29 36.39 -9.81
N LYS A 62 19.59 35.48 -8.86
CA LYS A 62 18.67 34.44 -8.44
C LYS A 62 17.37 35.07 -7.92
N ALA A 63 16.24 34.66 -8.50
CA ALA A 63 14.92 35.14 -8.12
C ALA A 63 14.55 34.73 -6.69
N TYR A 64 15.00 33.55 -6.25
CA TYR A 64 14.76 33.00 -4.93
C TYR A 64 16.10 32.84 -4.21
N SER A 65 16.52 33.90 -3.49
CA SER A 65 17.89 34.00 -2.98
C SER A 65 18.11 33.34 -1.61
N ASN A 66 17.05 33.00 -0.89
CA ASN A 66 17.14 32.36 0.42
C ASN A 66 16.22 31.12 0.51
N ALA A 67 16.42 30.34 1.56
CA ALA A 67 15.67 29.10 1.78
C ALA A 67 14.16 29.35 1.94
N GLU A 68 13.78 30.37 2.66
CA GLU A 68 12.37 30.74 2.85
C GLU A 68 11.66 31.06 1.54
N ALA A 69 12.30 31.85 0.67
CA ALA A 69 11.77 32.20 -0.65
C ALA A 69 11.65 30.97 -1.56
N ARG A 70 12.65 30.09 -1.51
CA ARG A 70 12.61 28.83 -2.28
C ARG A 70 11.52 27.88 -1.79
N ASP A 71 11.33 27.76 -0.49
CA ASP A 71 10.28 26.91 0.09
C ASP A 71 8.89 27.44 -0.26
N ALA A 72 8.69 28.76 -0.19
CA ALA A 72 7.42 29.38 -0.57
C ALA A 72 7.12 29.17 -2.07
N ALA A 73 8.12 29.33 -2.94
CA ALA A 73 7.98 29.07 -4.36
C ALA A 73 7.67 27.59 -4.65
N PHE A 74 8.28 26.66 -3.92
CA PHE A 74 8.02 25.23 -4.03
C PHE A 74 6.56 24.90 -3.69
N VAL A 75 6.06 25.41 -2.58
CA VAL A 75 4.66 25.21 -2.17
C VAL A 75 3.70 25.74 -3.25
N GLU A 76 3.94 26.94 -3.76
CA GLU A 76 3.12 27.55 -4.80
C GLU A 76 3.13 26.74 -6.12
N LYS A 77 4.32 26.37 -6.59
CA LYS A 77 4.48 25.64 -7.86
C LYS A 77 3.93 24.21 -7.78
N THR A 78 4.07 23.55 -6.65
CA THR A 78 3.53 22.19 -6.46
C THR A 78 2.02 22.17 -6.33
N ALA A 79 1.42 23.20 -5.75
CA ALA A 79 -0.03 23.31 -5.61
C ALA A 79 -0.74 23.32 -6.98
N ASP A 80 -0.13 23.92 -8.01
CA ASP A 80 -0.69 24.06 -9.35
C ASP A 80 -0.15 23.03 -10.35
N ASN A 81 0.75 22.16 -9.94
CA ASN A 81 1.35 21.17 -10.84
C ASN A 81 0.43 19.98 -11.03
N HIS A 82 -0.22 19.92 -12.19
CA HIS A 82 -1.19 18.86 -12.52
C HIS A 82 -0.55 17.45 -12.49
N GLU A 83 0.64 17.31 -13.04
CA GLU A 83 1.37 16.04 -13.07
C GLU A 83 1.65 15.52 -11.67
N LEU A 84 2.05 16.41 -10.76
CA LEU A 84 2.29 16.06 -9.37
C LEU A 84 0.99 15.68 -8.63
N ILE A 85 -0.08 16.43 -8.88
CA ILE A 85 -1.40 16.14 -8.28
C ILE A 85 -1.87 14.74 -8.71
N VAL A 86 -1.78 14.41 -10.00
CA VAL A 86 -2.15 13.09 -10.53
C VAL A 86 -1.27 12.00 -9.90
N ALA A 87 0.04 12.21 -9.85
CA ALA A 87 0.97 11.24 -9.28
C ALA A 87 0.67 10.96 -7.80
N LYS A 88 0.38 11.99 -7.01
CA LYS A 88 0.00 11.84 -5.59
C LYS A 88 -1.35 11.14 -5.42
N THR A 89 -2.31 11.44 -6.28
CA THR A 89 -3.62 10.78 -6.27
C THR A 89 -3.48 9.29 -6.58
N ASP A 90 -2.68 8.94 -7.58
CA ASP A 90 -2.42 7.56 -7.95
C ASP A 90 -1.71 6.79 -6.81
N LEU A 91 -0.73 7.41 -6.17
CA LEU A 91 -0.06 6.81 -5.01
C LEU A 91 -1.04 6.56 -3.87
N ALA A 92 -1.91 7.51 -3.56
CA ALA A 92 -2.92 7.36 -2.52
C ALA A 92 -3.86 6.17 -2.79
N LYS A 93 -4.28 5.99 -4.05
CA LYS A 93 -5.11 4.85 -4.47
C LYS A 93 -4.37 3.53 -4.29
N THR A 94 -3.10 3.47 -4.69
CA THR A 94 -2.28 2.27 -4.54
C THR A 94 -2.05 1.94 -3.07
N GLN A 95 -1.77 2.93 -2.23
CA GLN A 95 -1.61 2.74 -0.79
C GLN A 95 -2.87 2.20 -0.14
N ARG A 96 -4.04 2.64 -0.58
CA ARG A 96 -5.32 2.09 -0.13
C ARG A 96 -5.46 0.62 -0.51
N SER A 97 -5.13 0.26 -1.75
CA SER A 97 -5.14 -1.13 -2.21
C SER A 97 -4.18 -2.01 -1.42
N VAL A 98 -3.01 -1.48 -1.05
CA VAL A 98 -2.05 -2.16 -0.16
C VAL A 98 -2.69 -2.47 1.19
N GLN A 99 -3.35 -1.49 1.79
CA GLN A 99 -4.02 -1.70 3.07
C GLN A 99 -5.16 -2.73 2.98
N GLU A 100 -5.95 -2.68 1.92
CA GLU A 100 -7.02 -3.65 1.68
C GLU A 100 -6.47 -5.07 1.57
N LYS A 101 -5.33 -5.27 0.90
CA LYS A 101 -4.66 -6.57 0.82
C LYS A 101 -4.15 -7.06 2.16
N ARG A 102 -3.57 -6.17 2.96
CA ARG A 102 -3.11 -6.51 4.32
C ARG A 102 -4.27 -6.95 5.20
N ILE A 103 -5.40 -6.25 5.12
CA ILE A 103 -6.61 -6.61 5.84
C ILE A 103 -7.11 -8.00 5.41
N LYS A 104 -7.11 -8.26 4.10
CA LYS A 104 -7.52 -9.57 3.55
C LYS A 104 -6.62 -10.70 4.04
N ILE A 105 -5.31 -10.50 4.04
CA ILE A 105 -4.34 -11.49 4.52
C ILE A 105 -4.56 -11.77 6.02
N GLU A 106 -4.76 -10.73 6.81
CA GLU A 106 -5.06 -10.86 8.23
C GLU A 106 -6.37 -11.61 8.47
N ALA A 107 -7.42 -11.29 7.71
CA ALA A 107 -8.71 -11.96 7.79
C ALA A 107 -8.60 -13.45 7.44
N LEU A 108 -7.83 -13.80 6.40
CA LEU A 108 -7.56 -15.19 6.04
C LEU A 108 -6.81 -15.93 7.14
N GLY A 109 -5.84 -15.27 7.77
CA GLY A 109 -5.10 -15.84 8.90
C GLY A 109 -6.00 -16.09 10.12
N ASN A 110 -6.89 -15.16 10.42
CA ASN A 110 -7.86 -15.28 11.50
C ASN A 110 -8.84 -16.42 11.22
N GLU A 111 -9.36 -16.52 10.00
CA GLU A 111 -10.24 -17.60 9.58
C GLU A 111 -9.55 -18.96 9.73
N GLN A 112 -8.30 -19.05 9.30
CA GLN A 112 -7.50 -20.27 9.43
C GLN A 112 -7.35 -20.70 10.89
N ARG A 113 -7.02 -19.77 11.77
CA ARG A 113 -6.91 -20.06 13.21
C ARG A 113 -8.24 -20.48 13.81
N ASN A 114 -9.32 -19.80 13.44
CA ASN A 114 -10.65 -20.11 13.94
C ASN A 114 -11.11 -21.51 13.51
N ILE A 115 -10.90 -21.86 12.24
CA ILE A 115 -11.24 -23.20 11.74
C ILE A 115 -10.41 -24.27 12.46
N ARG A 116 -9.11 -24.05 12.61
CA ARG A 116 -8.23 -24.97 13.35
C ARG A 116 -8.71 -25.17 14.77
N SER A 117 -9.11 -24.09 15.45
CA SER A 117 -9.62 -24.15 16.82
C SER A 117 -10.90 -24.98 16.92
N VAL A 118 -11.83 -24.79 15.98
CA VAL A 118 -13.07 -25.56 15.91
C VAL A 118 -12.77 -27.04 15.67
N LEU A 119 -11.94 -27.36 14.69
CA LEU A 119 -11.58 -28.74 14.34
C LEU A 119 -10.79 -29.41 15.47
N TYR A 120 -9.87 -28.70 16.09
CA TYR A 120 -9.11 -29.20 17.23
C TYR A 120 -10.03 -29.49 18.42
N PHE A 121 -10.94 -28.59 18.73
CA PHE A 121 -11.90 -28.78 19.84
C PHE A 121 -12.77 -30.02 19.63
N ILE A 122 -13.30 -30.21 18.41
CA ILE A 122 -14.11 -31.35 18.05
C ILE A 122 -13.28 -32.64 18.12
N GLY A 123 -12.12 -32.67 17.46
CA GLY A 123 -11.21 -33.82 17.45
C GLY A 123 -10.65 -34.12 18.83
N GLY A 124 -10.28 -33.08 19.58
CA GLY A 124 -9.79 -33.20 20.95
C GLY A 124 -10.83 -33.71 21.92
N GLY A 125 -12.09 -33.31 21.73
CA GLY A 125 -13.21 -33.85 22.54
C GLY A 125 -13.45 -35.32 22.29
N GLU A 126 -13.22 -35.82 21.09
CA GLU A 126 -13.33 -37.24 20.73
C GLU A 126 -12.06 -38.03 21.02
N GLY A 127 -10.90 -37.41 20.86
CA GLY A 127 -9.59 -38.05 20.94
C GLY A 127 -8.86 -37.84 22.26
N ALA A 128 -9.36 -37.03 23.17
CA ALA A 128 -8.73 -36.70 24.45
C ALA A 128 -8.79 -37.83 25.50
N ILE A 129 -8.82 -39.00 25.03
CA ILE A 129 -9.00 -40.18 25.89
C ILE A 129 -7.66 -40.89 26.05
#